data_05c6afd8a7392f5f93d5be5588c358a8
#
_entry.id   05c6afd8a7392f5f93d5be5588c358a8
#
_cell.length_a   1.000
_cell.length_b   1.000
_cell.length_c   1.000
_cell.angle_alpha   90.00
_cell.angle_beta   90.00
_cell.angle_gamma   90.00
#
_symmetry.space_group_name_H-M   'P 1'
#
loop_
_entity.id
_entity.type
_entity.pdbx_description
1 polymer ?
#
loop_
_entity_poly.entity_id
_entity_poly.type
_entity_poly.pdbx_seq_one_letter_code
_entity_poly.pdbx_strand_id
1 'polypeptide(L)'
;MSETKKTRKLRPLPLAFTRWLFSVHRRLFKDADRNYENNRSLEAPDMGFIYGQAVCPQFTLGKKKMAGVGCEIAATYNALRLLGKDASFAEILRDYEKAGYVMRGFVQGDMGTDPFSIGDFLKAHGTDCVSYTNYDALASVMAEYKNSREVYILSFWNRGTVFGGLHTVAAYTSPDDGKLHVFNRYNNSTKEAVFSSLGDYVPKNRFVVGYRLLAP
;
A
#
# COMPACT_ATOMS: atom_id res chain seq x y z
N MET A 1 27.13 -18.76 -29.98
CA MET A 1 25.66 -18.95 -30.03
C MET A 1 25.11 -18.65 -28.65
N SER A 2 24.51 -17.47 -28.48
CA SER A 2 23.93 -17.01 -27.20
C SER A 2 22.47 -17.44 -27.14
N GLU A 3 22.14 -18.41 -26.29
CA GLU A 3 20.74 -18.78 -26.02
C GLU A 3 20.06 -17.65 -25.23
N THR A 4 19.24 -16.89 -25.93
CA THR A 4 18.30 -15.94 -25.30
C THR A 4 17.27 -16.74 -24.51
N LYS A 5 17.45 -16.85 -23.18
CA LYS A 5 16.41 -17.35 -22.27
C LYS A 5 15.14 -16.53 -22.45
N LYS A 6 14.16 -17.07 -23.18
CA LYS A 6 12.79 -16.56 -23.24
C LYS A 6 12.22 -16.52 -21.82
N THR A 7 12.24 -15.37 -21.17
CA THR A 7 11.51 -15.15 -19.91
C THR A 7 10.02 -15.33 -20.22
N ARG A 8 9.43 -16.43 -19.77
CA ARG A 8 7.98 -16.66 -19.81
C ARG A 8 7.32 -15.48 -19.07
N LYS A 9 6.63 -14.62 -19.81
CA LYS A 9 5.75 -13.60 -19.22
C LYS A 9 4.62 -14.35 -18.50
N LEU A 10 4.69 -14.45 -17.18
CA LEU A 10 3.61 -15.00 -16.38
C LEU A 10 2.40 -14.08 -16.56
N ARG A 11 1.26 -14.67 -16.92
CA ARG A 11 -0.01 -13.94 -17.03
C ARG A 11 -0.45 -13.53 -15.63
N PRO A 12 -0.99 -12.31 -15.44
CA PRO A 12 -1.56 -11.92 -14.16
C PRO A 12 -2.68 -12.89 -13.78
N LEU A 13 -2.79 -13.18 -12.49
CA LEU A 13 -3.89 -14.00 -11.96
C LEU A 13 -5.22 -13.30 -12.22
N PRO A 14 -6.30 -14.06 -12.52
CA PRO A 14 -7.64 -13.49 -12.59
C PRO A 14 -7.98 -12.71 -11.31
N LEU A 15 -8.58 -11.53 -11.44
CA LEU A 15 -8.89 -10.66 -10.31
C LEU A 15 -9.71 -11.36 -9.21
N ALA A 16 -10.73 -12.13 -9.62
CA ALA A 16 -11.57 -12.88 -8.69
C ALA A 16 -10.75 -13.88 -7.87
N PHE A 17 -9.82 -14.60 -8.50
CA PHE A 17 -8.93 -15.53 -7.82
C PHE A 17 -7.97 -14.78 -6.89
N THR A 18 -7.43 -13.65 -7.34
CA THR A 18 -6.54 -12.80 -6.50
C THR A 18 -7.28 -12.32 -5.25
N ARG A 19 -8.50 -11.79 -5.39
CA ARG A 19 -9.32 -11.38 -4.25
C ARG A 19 -9.63 -12.54 -3.29
N TRP A 20 -10.03 -13.69 -3.83
CA TRP A 20 -10.26 -14.88 -3.02
C TRP A 20 -9.00 -15.29 -2.26
N LEU A 21 -7.85 -15.34 -2.93
CA LEU A 21 -6.58 -15.71 -2.32
C LEU A 21 -6.24 -14.80 -1.12
N PHE A 22 -6.42 -13.50 -1.25
CA PHE A 22 -6.18 -12.57 -0.14
C PHE A 22 -7.21 -12.78 0.99
N SER A 23 -8.49 -12.89 0.66
CA SER A 23 -9.56 -12.98 1.65
C SER A 23 -9.47 -14.23 2.55
N VAL A 24 -9.08 -15.39 2.00
CA VAL A 24 -8.95 -16.64 2.79
C VAL A 24 -7.75 -16.62 3.75
N HIS A 25 -6.81 -15.71 3.55
CA HIS A 25 -5.64 -15.54 4.42
C HIS A 25 -5.82 -14.47 5.51
N ARG A 26 -6.90 -13.71 5.48
CA ARG A 26 -7.24 -12.71 6.52
C ARG A 26 -7.40 -13.38 7.89
N ARG A 27 -6.89 -12.73 8.94
CA ARG A 27 -7.01 -13.22 10.33
C ARG A 27 -7.19 -12.05 11.30
N LEU A 28 -8.16 -12.20 12.20
CA LEU A 28 -8.24 -11.37 13.39
C LEU A 28 -7.01 -11.63 14.26
N PHE A 29 -6.41 -10.56 14.73
CA PHE A 29 -5.24 -10.66 15.59
C PHE A 29 -5.63 -10.41 17.05
N LYS A 30 -5.59 -11.46 17.88
CA LYS A 30 -6.07 -11.40 19.27
C LYS A 30 -5.23 -10.48 20.16
N ASP A 31 -3.97 -10.27 19.81
CA ASP A 31 -3.03 -9.44 20.57
C ASP A 31 -2.94 -8.00 20.04
N ALA A 32 -3.90 -7.53 19.25
CA ALA A 32 -3.89 -6.21 18.63
C ALA A 32 -3.73 -5.06 19.65
N ASP A 33 -4.42 -5.16 20.79
CA ASP A 33 -4.31 -4.13 21.83
C ASP A 33 -2.94 -4.13 22.51
N ARG A 34 -2.33 -5.29 22.72
CA ARG A 34 -0.95 -5.38 23.23
C ARG A 34 0.06 -4.82 22.21
N ASN A 35 -0.10 -5.13 20.93
CA ASN A 35 0.72 -4.56 19.87
C ASN A 35 0.55 -3.03 19.81
N TYR A 36 -0.68 -2.55 19.98
CA TYR A 36 -0.98 -1.13 20.01
C TYR A 36 -0.22 -0.41 21.11
N GLU A 37 -0.29 -0.88 22.37
CA GLU A 37 0.42 -0.24 23.48
C GLU A 37 1.94 -0.19 23.25
N ASN A 38 2.51 -1.28 22.72
CA ASN A 38 3.92 -1.31 22.36
C ASN A 38 4.23 -0.33 21.21
N ASN A 39 3.44 -0.32 20.15
CA ASN A 39 3.65 0.55 19.01
C ASN A 39 3.47 2.03 19.39
N ARG A 40 2.45 2.35 20.20
CA ARG A 40 2.19 3.71 20.68
C ARG A 40 3.37 4.28 21.47
N SER A 41 4.02 3.47 22.29
CA SER A 41 5.20 3.89 23.05
C SER A 41 6.41 4.22 22.17
N LEU A 42 6.41 3.77 20.90
CA LEU A 42 7.47 3.97 19.92
C LEU A 42 7.16 5.11 18.94
N GLU A 43 5.90 5.57 18.93
CA GLU A 43 5.45 6.61 18.00
C GLU A 43 5.95 7.97 18.45
N ALA A 44 6.70 8.65 17.58
CA ALA A 44 7.10 10.01 17.83
C ALA A 44 5.90 10.97 17.65
N PRO A 45 5.80 12.07 18.41
CA PRO A 45 4.71 13.05 18.28
C PRO A 45 4.55 13.61 16.85
N ASP A 46 5.63 13.71 16.11
CA ASP A 46 5.63 14.07 14.67
C ASP A 46 6.53 13.10 13.90
N MET A 47 5.92 12.04 13.41
CA MET A 47 6.62 11.05 12.56
C MET A 47 6.92 11.55 11.15
N GLY A 48 6.29 12.65 10.71
CA GLY A 48 6.41 13.11 9.34
C GLY A 48 5.88 12.09 8.31
N PHE A 49 6.28 12.22 7.05
CA PHE A 49 5.99 11.23 6.02
C PHE A 49 6.95 10.04 6.08
N ILE A 50 6.43 8.84 5.85
CA ILE A 50 7.23 7.61 5.76
C ILE A 50 7.70 7.43 4.32
N TYR A 51 8.94 7.82 4.06
CA TYR A 51 9.55 7.67 2.73
C TYR A 51 9.95 6.24 2.41
N GLY A 52 10.25 5.43 3.43
CA GLY A 52 10.58 4.01 3.32
C GLY A 52 10.26 3.30 4.62
N GLN A 53 9.52 2.20 4.55
CA GLN A 53 9.02 1.51 5.76
C GLN A 53 10.13 0.93 6.66
N ALA A 54 11.37 0.81 6.17
CA ALA A 54 12.51 0.37 6.97
C ALA A 54 12.90 1.36 8.08
N VAL A 55 12.42 2.61 8.03
CA VAL A 55 12.62 3.60 9.12
C VAL A 55 11.81 3.28 10.38
N CYS A 56 10.88 2.32 10.29
CA CYS A 56 10.03 1.86 11.38
C CYS A 56 10.36 0.42 11.82
N PRO A 57 11.64 0.07 12.13
CA PRO A 57 12.05 -1.31 12.32
C PRO A 57 11.53 -1.93 13.62
N GLN A 58 11.17 -1.11 14.61
CA GLN A 58 10.70 -1.57 15.92
C GLN A 58 9.20 -1.84 15.96
N PHE A 59 8.40 -1.18 15.12
CA PHE A 59 6.95 -1.37 15.09
C PHE A 59 6.58 -2.80 14.67
N THR A 60 5.46 -3.28 15.20
CA THR A 60 4.97 -4.65 14.97
C THR A 60 3.62 -4.61 14.26
N LEU A 61 3.45 -5.45 13.24
CA LEU A 61 2.20 -5.76 12.57
C LEU A 61 1.97 -7.28 12.64
N GLY A 62 0.92 -7.72 13.29
CA GLY A 62 0.74 -9.13 13.60
C GLY A 62 1.88 -9.65 14.47
N LYS A 63 2.56 -10.67 13.99
CA LYS A 63 3.76 -11.25 14.63
C LYS A 63 5.08 -10.85 13.98
N LYS A 64 5.04 -9.93 13.02
CA LYS A 64 6.21 -9.51 12.22
C LYS A 64 6.57 -8.05 12.48
N LYS A 65 7.81 -7.73 12.16
CA LYS A 65 8.24 -6.33 12.13
C LYS A 65 7.63 -5.62 10.91
N MET A 66 7.06 -4.45 11.16
CA MET A 66 6.41 -3.60 10.16
C MET A 66 7.34 -3.31 8.97
N ALA A 67 8.63 -3.11 9.20
CA ALA A 67 9.62 -2.87 8.16
C ALA A 67 9.65 -3.93 7.04
N GLY A 68 9.24 -5.17 7.33
CA GLY A 68 9.20 -6.26 6.34
C GLY A 68 7.86 -6.47 5.66
N VAL A 69 6.73 -6.08 6.31
CA VAL A 69 5.38 -6.45 5.88
C VAL A 69 4.37 -5.30 5.88
N GLY A 70 4.77 -4.08 6.26
CA GLY A 70 3.87 -2.97 6.53
C GLY A 70 3.73 -1.93 5.42
N CYS A 71 3.98 -2.27 4.15
CA CYS A 71 3.91 -1.31 3.05
C CYS A 71 2.53 -0.64 2.93
N GLU A 72 1.46 -1.39 3.16
CA GLU A 72 0.09 -0.88 3.11
C GLU A 72 -0.21 0.08 4.27
N ILE A 73 0.31 -0.21 5.48
CA ILE A 73 0.18 0.67 6.64
C ILE A 73 0.89 2.01 6.37
N ALA A 74 2.13 1.96 5.86
CA ALA A 74 2.86 3.16 5.49
C ALA A 74 2.15 3.97 4.40
N ALA A 75 1.56 3.28 3.41
CA ALA A 75 0.79 3.92 2.35
C ALA A 75 -0.49 4.58 2.89
N THR A 76 -1.25 3.88 3.74
CA THR A 76 -2.47 4.42 4.37
C THR A 76 -2.15 5.64 5.24
N TYR A 77 -1.12 5.56 6.07
CA TYR A 77 -0.67 6.67 6.91
C TYR A 77 -0.28 7.90 6.07
N ASN A 78 0.57 7.71 5.07
CA ASN A 78 0.98 8.81 4.20
C ASN A 78 -0.18 9.42 3.42
N ALA A 79 -1.12 8.59 2.93
CA ALA A 79 -2.28 9.06 2.19
C ALA A 79 -3.21 9.92 3.08
N LEU A 80 -3.45 9.53 4.32
CA LEU A 80 -4.23 10.32 5.29
C LEU A 80 -3.54 11.66 5.58
N ARG A 81 -2.21 11.66 5.79
CA ARG A 81 -1.44 12.90 5.98
C ARG A 81 -1.45 13.81 4.76
N LEU A 82 -1.41 13.27 3.55
CA LEU A 82 -1.55 14.06 2.32
C LEU A 82 -2.91 14.76 2.22
N LEU A 83 -3.96 14.19 2.80
CA LEU A 83 -5.28 14.81 2.93
C LEU A 83 -5.38 15.78 4.11
N GLY A 84 -4.29 16.01 4.86
CA GLY A 84 -4.28 16.88 6.04
C GLY A 84 -5.01 16.27 7.24
N LYS A 85 -5.27 14.96 7.24
CA LYS A 85 -5.87 14.26 8.38
C LYS A 85 -4.80 13.91 9.40
N ASP A 86 -5.12 14.16 10.67
CA ASP A 86 -4.31 13.66 11.78
C ASP A 86 -4.50 12.13 11.86
N ALA A 87 -3.40 11.40 11.87
CA ALA A 87 -3.43 9.94 11.86
C ALA A 87 -2.29 9.40 12.73
N SER A 88 -2.63 8.62 13.75
CA SER A 88 -1.66 7.85 14.51
C SER A 88 -1.27 6.59 13.75
N PHE A 89 0.02 6.39 13.60
CA PHE A 89 0.56 5.19 12.94
C PHE A 89 0.25 3.92 13.75
N ALA A 90 0.34 4.00 15.08
CA ALA A 90 0.01 2.90 15.97
C ALA A 90 -1.48 2.54 15.94
N GLU A 91 -2.37 3.54 15.79
CA GLU A 91 -3.81 3.29 15.65
C GLU A 91 -4.13 2.59 14.31
N ILE A 92 -3.53 3.02 13.21
CA ILE A 92 -3.70 2.36 11.92
C ILE A 92 -3.28 0.89 12.02
N LEU A 93 -2.12 0.59 12.61
CA LEU A 93 -1.65 -0.78 12.84
C LEU A 93 -2.67 -1.62 13.62
N ARG A 94 -3.15 -1.10 14.77
CA ARG A 94 -4.17 -1.76 15.61
C ARG A 94 -5.44 -2.05 14.84
N ASP A 95 -5.92 -1.06 14.10
CA ASP A 95 -7.22 -1.15 13.45
C ASP A 95 -7.19 -2.13 12.26
N TYR A 96 -6.08 -2.22 11.54
CA TYR A 96 -5.85 -3.29 10.56
C TYR A 96 -5.84 -4.69 11.21
N GLU A 97 -5.21 -4.82 12.37
CA GLU A 97 -5.17 -6.07 13.14
C GLU A 97 -6.56 -6.46 13.66
N LYS A 98 -7.32 -5.51 14.22
CA LYS A 98 -8.67 -5.72 14.76
C LYS A 98 -9.69 -6.02 13.67
N ALA A 99 -9.58 -5.37 12.52
CA ALA A 99 -10.45 -5.61 11.38
C ALA A 99 -10.15 -6.95 10.66
N GLY A 100 -9.07 -7.62 11.04
CA GLY A 100 -8.68 -8.89 10.43
C GLY A 100 -8.08 -8.74 9.05
N TYR A 101 -7.52 -7.58 8.71
CA TYR A 101 -6.93 -7.33 7.39
C TYR A 101 -5.49 -7.85 7.27
N VAL A 102 -4.89 -8.29 8.38
CA VAL A 102 -3.57 -8.94 8.38
C VAL A 102 -3.68 -10.34 7.80
N MET A 103 -2.82 -10.64 6.84
CA MET A 103 -2.80 -11.95 6.18
C MET A 103 -1.79 -12.87 6.83
N ARG A 104 -2.19 -14.13 7.05
CA ARG A 104 -1.33 -15.18 7.58
C ARG A 104 -1.04 -16.22 6.52
N GLY A 105 0.25 -16.37 6.17
CA GLY A 105 0.70 -17.44 5.29
C GLY A 105 0.78 -18.78 5.99
N PHE A 106 0.62 -19.88 5.22
CA PHE A 106 0.66 -21.24 5.75
C PHE A 106 2.05 -21.63 6.29
N VAL A 107 3.12 -21.11 5.69
CA VAL A 107 4.50 -21.53 5.99
C VAL A 107 5.31 -20.43 6.67
N GLN A 108 5.13 -19.16 6.29
CA GLN A 108 6.01 -18.07 6.71
C GLN A 108 5.42 -17.13 7.77
N GLY A 109 4.24 -17.45 8.34
CA GLY A 109 3.54 -16.57 9.27
C GLY A 109 2.88 -15.38 8.57
N ASP A 110 2.83 -14.21 9.24
CA ASP A 110 2.15 -13.03 8.70
C ASP A 110 2.87 -12.50 7.44
N MET A 111 2.10 -12.20 6.39
CA MET A 111 2.62 -11.83 5.06
C MET A 111 2.33 -10.38 4.68
N GLY A 112 1.83 -9.56 5.60
CA GLY A 112 1.36 -8.21 5.35
C GLY A 112 -0.15 -8.12 5.45
N THR A 113 -0.76 -7.24 4.67
CA THR A 113 -2.18 -6.92 4.70
C THR A 113 -2.85 -7.17 3.35
N ASP A 114 -4.18 -7.29 3.35
CA ASP A 114 -4.97 -7.48 2.14
C ASP A 114 -5.20 -6.15 1.42
N PRO A 115 -4.66 -5.93 0.21
CA PRO A 115 -4.77 -4.66 -0.50
C PRO A 115 -6.21 -4.31 -0.89
N PHE A 116 -7.13 -5.27 -0.90
CA PHE A 116 -8.55 -5.03 -1.18
C PHE A 116 -9.33 -4.54 0.05
N SER A 117 -8.71 -4.52 1.25
CA SER A 117 -9.31 -4.01 2.47
C SER A 117 -9.10 -2.51 2.70
N ILE A 118 -8.24 -1.86 1.90
CA ILE A 118 -7.92 -0.44 2.06
C ILE A 118 -9.17 0.44 1.98
N GLY A 119 -10.06 0.17 1.03
CA GLY A 119 -11.31 0.93 0.88
C GLY A 119 -12.21 0.82 2.10
N ASP A 120 -12.37 -0.37 2.66
CA ASP A 120 -13.15 -0.62 3.88
C ASP A 120 -12.52 0.10 5.07
N PHE A 121 -11.18 0.03 5.20
CA PHE A 121 -10.45 0.74 6.24
C PHE A 121 -10.67 2.26 6.14
N LEU A 122 -10.44 2.85 4.97
CA LEU A 122 -10.59 4.29 4.75
C LEU A 122 -12.00 4.77 5.08
N LYS A 123 -13.02 4.03 4.61
CA LYS A 123 -14.42 4.35 4.89
C LYS A 123 -14.75 4.29 6.39
N ALA A 124 -14.25 3.28 7.10
CA ALA A 124 -14.41 3.17 8.56
C ALA A 124 -13.76 4.35 9.32
N HIS A 125 -12.77 5.01 8.70
CA HIS A 125 -12.07 6.17 9.26
C HIS A 125 -12.51 7.51 8.61
N GLY A 126 -13.73 7.55 8.04
CA GLY A 126 -14.31 8.78 7.51
C GLY A 126 -13.56 9.36 6.31
N THR A 127 -12.99 8.48 5.47
CA THR A 127 -12.32 8.88 4.23
C THR A 127 -12.94 8.15 3.06
N ASP A 128 -13.63 8.88 2.19
CA ASP A 128 -14.19 8.30 0.97
C ASP A 128 -13.10 8.06 -0.07
N CYS A 129 -13.28 6.99 -0.84
CA CYS A 129 -12.37 6.65 -1.93
C CYS A 129 -13.09 5.91 -3.06
N VAL A 130 -12.51 5.99 -4.26
CA VAL A 130 -12.92 5.20 -5.43
C VAL A 130 -11.86 4.15 -5.69
N SER A 131 -12.27 2.88 -5.77
CA SER A 131 -11.37 1.76 -6.05
C SER A 131 -11.32 1.44 -7.54
N TYR A 132 -10.13 1.18 -8.06
CA TYR A 132 -9.86 0.80 -9.45
C TYR A 132 -9.13 -0.52 -9.51
N THR A 133 -9.70 -1.51 -10.17
CA THR A 133 -9.05 -2.78 -10.51
C THR A 133 -8.69 -2.86 -12.00
N ASN A 134 -9.16 -1.87 -12.78
CA ASN A 134 -8.78 -1.67 -14.16
C ASN A 134 -7.67 -0.61 -14.22
N TYR A 135 -6.50 -1.00 -14.71
CA TYR A 135 -5.34 -0.13 -14.83
C TYR A 135 -5.60 1.07 -15.74
N ASP A 136 -6.23 0.86 -16.90
CA ASP A 136 -6.42 1.93 -17.90
C ASP A 136 -7.42 2.97 -17.37
N ALA A 137 -8.45 2.54 -16.64
CA ALA A 137 -9.39 3.45 -15.99
C ALA A 137 -8.69 4.35 -14.96
N LEU A 138 -7.82 3.77 -14.12
CA LEU A 138 -7.05 4.56 -13.16
C LEU A 138 -6.06 5.50 -13.87
N ALA A 139 -5.34 5.02 -14.87
CA ALA A 139 -4.39 5.83 -15.63
C ALA A 139 -5.06 7.02 -16.32
N SER A 140 -6.26 6.83 -16.86
CA SER A 140 -7.07 7.91 -17.47
C SER A 140 -7.46 8.96 -16.43
N VAL A 141 -7.93 8.54 -15.27
CA VAL A 141 -8.28 9.46 -14.17
C VAL A 141 -7.05 10.23 -13.68
N MET A 142 -5.91 9.55 -13.49
CA MET A 142 -4.68 10.22 -13.06
C MET A 142 -4.17 11.22 -14.11
N ALA A 143 -4.37 10.94 -15.40
CA ALA A 143 -4.01 11.88 -16.48
C ALA A 143 -4.96 13.09 -16.53
N GLU A 144 -6.26 12.88 -16.28
CA GLU A 144 -7.26 13.96 -16.21
C GLU A 144 -6.95 14.94 -15.07
N TYR A 145 -6.58 14.40 -13.91
CA TYR A 145 -6.33 15.21 -12.69
C TYR A 145 -4.84 15.49 -12.44
N LYS A 146 -3.97 15.35 -13.45
CA LYS A 146 -2.53 15.54 -13.27
C LYS A 146 -2.12 16.92 -12.74
N ASN A 147 -2.93 17.95 -13.01
CA ASN A 147 -2.70 19.33 -12.57
C ASN A 147 -3.46 19.67 -11.27
N SER A 148 -4.01 18.67 -10.60
CA SER A 148 -4.67 18.78 -9.32
C SER A 148 -3.94 17.95 -8.28
N ARG A 149 -4.06 18.34 -7.01
CA ARG A 149 -3.50 17.52 -5.92
C ARG A 149 -4.46 16.40 -5.56
N GLU A 150 -4.28 15.26 -6.20
CA GLU A 150 -5.06 14.06 -5.96
C GLU A 150 -4.23 13.01 -5.24
N VAL A 151 -4.81 12.33 -4.27
CA VAL A 151 -4.12 11.34 -3.45
C VAL A 151 -4.54 9.93 -3.85
N TYR A 152 -3.56 9.05 -3.99
CA TYR A 152 -3.75 7.67 -4.42
C TYR A 152 -3.06 6.70 -3.46
N ILE A 153 -3.62 5.49 -3.34
CA ILE A 153 -2.91 4.31 -2.81
C ILE A 153 -2.85 3.28 -3.94
N LEU A 154 -1.66 2.77 -4.24
CA LEU A 154 -1.40 1.88 -5.38
C LEU A 154 -0.80 0.57 -4.90
N SER A 155 -1.41 -0.56 -5.26
CA SER A 155 -0.92 -1.90 -4.95
C SER A 155 -0.57 -2.67 -6.22
N PHE A 156 0.61 -3.27 -6.27
CA PHE A 156 1.14 -3.96 -7.43
C PHE A 156 2.14 -5.07 -7.06
N TRP A 157 2.34 -6.03 -7.98
CA TRP A 157 3.33 -7.09 -7.79
C TRP A 157 4.76 -6.61 -8.04
N ASN A 158 5.68 -6.82 -7.10
CA ASN A 158 7.07 -6.37 -7.21
C ASN A 158 7.80 -6.95 -8.42
N ARG A 159 7.54 -8.21 -8.76
CA ARG A 159 8.24 -8.92 -9.85
C ARG A 159 7.30 -9.44 -10.95
N GLY A 160 6.07 -8.96 -10.99
CA GLY A 160 5.08 -9.44 -11.96
C GLY A 160 4.60 -10.88 -11.71
N THR A 161 4.88 -11.44 -10.54
CA THR A 161 4.42 -12.75 -10.07
C THR A 161 3.97 -12.67 -8.63
N VAL A 162 3.06 -13.54 -8.23
CA VAL A 162 2.60 -13.66 -6.83
C VAL A 162 3.74 -14.00 -5.86
N PHE A 163 4.77 -14.70 -6.33
CA PHE A 163 5.95 -15.04 -5.53
C PHE A 163 6.93 -13.87 -5.34
N GLY A 164 6.76 -12.78 -6.10
CA GLY A 164 7.57 -11.57 -5.97
C GLY A 164 7.17 -10.68 -4.81
N GLY A 165 6.08 -11.01 -4.14
CA GLY A 165 5.45 -10.18 -3.12
C GLY A 165 4.68 -8.99 -3.72
N LEU A 166 3.72 -8.50 -2.95
CA LEU A 166 2.96 -7.30 -3.27
C LEU A 166 3.61 -6.09 -2.60
N HIS A 167 3.55 -4.95 -3.26
CA HIS A 167 3.95 -3.67 -2.68
C HIS A 167 2.80 -2.67 -2.80
N THR A 168 2.65 -1.87 -1.75
CA THR A 168 1.64 -0.81 -1.68
C THR A 168 2.32 0.51 -1.33
N VAL A 169 1.95 1.56 -2.03
CA VAL A 169 2.52 2.90 -1.88
C VAL A 169 1.43 3.95 -1.81
N ALA A 170 1.70 5.06 -1.10
CA ALA A 170 0.97 6.29 -1.28
C ALA A 170 1.59 7.10 -2.42
N ALA A 171 0.74 7.77 -3.18
CA ALA A 171 1.17 8.66 -4.24
C ALA A 171 0.23 9.86 -4.33
N TYR A 172 0.70 10.95 -4.93
CA TYR A 172 -0.15 12.09 -5.27
C TYR A 172 0.29 12.71 -6.60
N THR A 173 -0.68 13.33 -7.29
CA THR A 173 -0.36 14.21 -8.41
C THR A 173 -0.10 15.60 -7.87
N SER A 174 0.96 16.25 -8.36
CA SER A 174 1.33 17.60 -7.94
C SER A 174 0.88 18.64 -8.99
N PRO A 175 0.12 19.67 -8.60
CA PRO A 175 -0.23 20.75 -9.50
C PRO A 175 1.00 21.59 -9.93
N ASP A 176 2.08 21.55 -9.16
CA ASP A 176 3.27 22.37 -9.42
C ASP A 176 4.08 21.87 -10.63
N ASP A 177 4.11 20.56 -10.86
CA ASP A 177 4.90 19.95 -11.94
C ASP A 177 4.13 18.96 -12.82
N GLY A 178 2.85 18.67 -12.47
CA GLY A 178 1.99 17.73 -13.19
C GLY A 178 2.45 16.27 -13.12
N LYS A 179 3.28 15.92 -12.12
CA LYS A 179 3.89 14.60 -11.99
C LYS A 179 3.30 13.79 -10.85
N LEU A 180 3.58 12.50 -10.88
CA LEU A 180 3.24 11.54 -9.85
C LEU A 180 4.38 11.43 -8.83
N HIS A 181 4.11 11.83 -7.61
CA HIS A 181 5.01 11.73 -6.47
C HIS A 181 4.64 10.49 -5.65
N VAL A 182 5.63 9.67 -5.30
CA VAL A 182 5.42 8.34 -4.68
C VAL A 182 6.26 8.22 -3.42
N PHE A 183 5.60 7.85 -2.32
CA PHE A 183 6.23 7.51 -1.04
C PHE A 183 6.44 6.00 -0.92
N ASN A 184 7.46 5.59 -0.18
CA ASN A 184 7.77 4.19 0.07
C ASN A 184 8.00 3.37 -1.21
N ARG A 185 8.66 3.98 -2.22
CA ARG A 185 9.01 3.27 -3.45
C ARG A 185 9.81 2.00 -3.18
N TYR A 186 10.76 2.10 -2.27
CA TYR A 186 11.55 0.99 -1.73
C TYR A 186 11.55 1.06 -0.20
N ASN A 187 11.73 -0.07 0.45
CA ASN A 187 11.72 -0.14 1.91
C ASN A 187 12.70 0.82 2.59
N ASN A 188 13.82 1.13 1.94
CA ASN A 188 14.89 2.00 2.43
C ASN A 188 14.93 3.38 1.74
N SER A 189 13.87 3.81 1.07
CA SER A 189 13.80 5.15 0.48
C SER A 189 13.90 6.22 1.57
N THR A 190 14.61 7.32 1.27
CA THR A 190 14.79 8.46 2.18
C THR A 190 14.08 9.72 1.70
N LYS A 191 13.49 9.66 0.51
CA LYS A 191 12.71 10.73 -0.12
C LYS A 191 11.66 10.14 -1.03
N GLU A 192 10.71 10.97 -1.45
CA GLU A 192 9.75 10.60 -2.50
C GLU A 192 10.44 10.37 -3.84
N ALA A 193 9.82 9.54 -4.66
CA ALA A 193 10.23 9.32 -6.05
C ALA A 193 9.21 9.99 -6.98
N VAL A 194 9.67 10.57 -8.10
CA VAL A 194 8.83 11.34 -9.02
C VAL A 194 8.83 10.68 -10.39
N PHE A 195 7.63 10.57 -11.00
CA PHE A 195 7.40 9.93 -12.29
C PHE A 195 6.49 10.81 -13.16
N SER A 196 6.64 10.74 -14.48
CA SER A 196 5.80 11.52 -15.40
C SER A 196 4.36 10.97 -15.47
N SER A 197 4.16 9.69 -15.19
CA SER A 197 2.85 9.03 -15.26
C SER A 197 2.79 7.76 -14.40
N LEU A 198 1.59 7.19 -14.24
CA LEU A 198 1.42 5.86 -13.65
C LEU A 198 2.20 4.80 -14.42
N GLY A 199 2.24 4.89 -15.77
CA GLY A 199 2.91 3.91 -16.63
C GLY A 199 4.42 3.87 -16.45
N ASP A 200 5.03 5.00 -16.11
CA ASP A 200 6.46 5.09 -15.81
C ASP A 200 6.83 4.45 -14.47
N TYR A 201 5.86 4.34 -13.57
CA TYR A 201 6.05 3.75 -12.25
C TYR A 201 5.61 2.30 -12.16
N VAL A 202 4.35 2.01 -12.49
CA VAL A 202 3.75 0.67 -12.35
C VAL A 202 3.42 0.10 -13.73
N PRO A 203 4.10 -0.95 -14.20
CA PRO A 203 3.72 -1.65 -15.41
C PRO A 203 2.31 -2.24 -15.27
N LYS A 204 1.48 -2.09 -16.32
CA LYS A 204 0.09 -2.55 -16.35
C LYS A 204 -0.09 -4.01 -15.92
N ASN A 205 0.81 -4.90 -16.31
CA ASN A 205 0.76 -6.34 -15.98
C ASN A 205 1.14 -6.66 -14.52
N ARG A 206 1.54 -5.68 -13.73
CA ARG A 206 1.83 -5.82 -12.29
C ARG A 206 0.77 -5.20 -11.40
N PHE A 207 -0.09 -4.36 -11.95
CA PHE A 207 -1.12 -3.67 -11.20
C PHE A 207 -2.13 -4.65 -10.59
N VAL A 208 -2.58 -4.37 -9.36
CA VAL A 208 -3.56 -5.17 -8.63
C VAL A 208 -4.79 -4.34 -8.32
N VAL A 209 -4.64 -3.25 -7.59
CA VAL A 209 -5.71 -2.33 -7.22
C VAL A 209 -5.13 -0.96 -6.92
N GLY A 210 -5.87 0.09 -7.23
CA GLY A 210 -5.58 1.46 -6.82
C GLY A 210 -6.81 2.12 -6.23
N TYR A 211 -6.58 3.07 -5.35
CA TYR A 211 -7.59 3.88 -4.71
C TYR A 211 -7.28 5.34 -4.95
N ARG A 212 -8.26 6.09 -5.41
CA ARG A 212 -8.26 7.57 -5.39
C ARG A 212 -9.01 8.00 -4.15
N LEU A 213 -8.35 8.71 -3.26
CA LEU A 213 -8.96 9.25 -2.06
C LEU A 213 -9.63 10.57 -2.41
N LEU A 214 -10.84 10.77 -1.89
CA LEU A 214 -11.57 11.99 -2.10
C LEU A 214 -11.27 12.96 -0.96
N ALA A 215 -10.93 14.19 -1.31
CA ALA A 215 -10.82 15.26 -0.31
C ALA A 215 -12.19 15.50 0.33
N PRO A 216 -12.25 15.82 1.62
CA PRO A 216 -13.50 16.15 2.32
C PRO A 216 -14.17 17.40 1.76
#